data_a1f4bcc6acc89aa136c5e9528006a5d5
#
_entry.id   a1f4bcc6acc89aa136c5e9528006a5d5
#
_cell.length_a   1.000
_cell.length_b   1.000
_cell.length_c   1.000
_cell.angle_alpha   90.00
_cell.angle_beta   90.00
_cell.angle_gamma   90.00
#
_symmetry.space_group_name_H-M   'P 1'
#
loop_
_entity.id
_entity.type
_entity.pdbx_description
1 polymer ?
#
loop_
_entity_poly.entity_id
_entity_poly.type
_entity_poly.pdbx_seq_one_letter_code
_entity_poly.pdbx_strand_id
1 'polypeptide(L)'
;MKPVFKEQELVDVMEVIETTDLMDLVVFNDDVNTFDHVIQTLIRVCKHTNEQAEQCTLIIHYKGKCTVKNGTFDFLRPFRDAICEVGIDAKIV
;
A
#
# COMPACT_ATOMS: atom_id res chain seq x y z
N MET A 1 1.89 -10.95 -32.84
CA MET A 1 2.30 -10.95 -32.12
C MET A 1 2.72 -10.59 -31.50
N LYS A 2 2.98 -10.41 -31.68
CA LYS A 2 3.33 -10.10 -30.80
C LYS A 2 3.82 -10.74 -29.73
N PRO A 3 3.74 -11.71 -29.60
CA PRO A 3 4.06 -12.33 -28.34
C PRO A 3 5.54 -12.40 -28.03
N VAL A 4 6.35 -12.72 -28.98
CA VAL A 4 7.78 -12.83 -28.71
C VAL A 4 8.36 -11.49 -28.24
N PHE A 5 7.98 -10.45 -28.90
CA PHE A 5 8.42 -9.12 -28.52
C PHE A 5 7.95 -8.77 -27.11
N LYS A 6 6.70 -9.10 -26.82
CA LYS A 6 6.16 -8.80 -25.50
C LYS A 6 6.83 -9.64 -24.43
N GLU A 7 7.16 -10.86 -24.76
CA GLU A 7 7.86 -11.73 -23.82
C GLU A 7 9.23 -11.15 -23.48
N GLN A 8 9.92 -10.63 -24.46
CA GLN A 8 11.21 -10.02 -24.23
C GLN A 8 11.10 -8.82 -23.32
N GLU A 9 10.10 -7.98 -23.56
CA GLU A 9 9.89 -6.82 -22.73
C GLU A 9 9.53 -7.21 -21.30
N LEU A 10 8.72 -8.26 -21.17
CA LEU A 10 8.34 -8.73 -19.85
C LEU A 10 9.53 -9.25 -19.07
N VAL A 11 10.42 -9.97 -19.74
CA VAL A 11 11.61 -10.48 -19.08
C VAL A 11 12.47 -9.32 -18.56
N ASP A 12 12.65 -8.30 -19.39
CA ASP A 12 13.46 -7.14 -18.97
C ASP A 12 12.82 -6.45 -17.78
N VAL A 13 11.49 -6.29 -17.81
CA VAL A 13 10.78 -5.66 -16.72
C VAL A 13 10.89 -6.49 -15.45
N MET A 14 10.78 -7.80 -15.60
CA MET A 14 10.87 -8.70 -14.45
C MET A 14 12.25 -8.65 -13.81
N GLU A 15 13.29 -8.53 -14.62
CA GLU A 15 14.64 -8.42 -14.07
C GLU A 15 14.79 -7.14 -13.26
N VAL A 16 14.25 -6.04 -13.77
CA VAL A 16 14.31 -4.77 -13.05
C VAL A 16 13.55 -4.89 -11.72
N ILE A 17 12.39 -5.53 -11.75
CA ILE A 17 11.59 -5.71 -10.55
C ILE A 17 12.34 -6.58 -9.54
N GLU A 18 13.01 -7.61 -10.01
CA GLU A 18 13.75 -8.50 -9.12
C GLU A 18 14.91 -7.78 -8.44
N THR A 19 15.56 -6.87 -9.17
CA THR A 19 16.66 -6.12 -8.56
C THR A 19 16.16 -4.97 -7.68
N THR A 20 14.89 -4.58 -7.85
CA THR A 20 14.28 -3.51 -7.06
C THR A 20 13.18 -4.16 -6.24
N ASP A 21 13.45 -4.45 -4.99
CA ASP A 21 12.52 -5.17 -4.14
C ASP A 21 11.17 -4.47 -4.09
N LEU A 22 10.13 -5.22 -4.42
CA LEU A 22 8.76 -4.74 -4.26
C LEU A 22 8.29 -5.08 -2.86
N MET A 23 7.71 -4.10 -2.21
CA MET A 23 7.32 -4.21 -0.82
C MET A 23 5.86 -3.81 -0.66
N ASP A 24 5.36 -4.03 0.53
CA ASP A 24 3.98 -3.70 0.87
C ASP A 24 3.96 -2.60 1.92
N LEU A 25 3.08 -1.64 1.74
CA LEU A 25 2.77 -0.68 2.79
C LEU A 25 1.60 -1.24 3.56
N VAL A 26 1.84 -1.56 4.83
CA VAL A 26 0.85 -2.22 5.69
C VAL A 26 0.45 -1.29 6.81
N VAL A 27 -0.86 -1.14 7.00
CA VAL A 27 -1.43 -0.36 8.10
C VAL A 27 -1.92 -1.33 9.15
N PHE A 28 -1.59 -1.04 10.41
CA PHE A 28 -1.90 -1.91 11.53
C PHE A 28 -3.01 -1.31 12.38
N ASN A 29 -3.78 -2.20 13.00
CA ASN A 29 -4.85 -1.81 13.91
C ASN A 29 -4.27 -1.25 15.21
N ASP A 30 -5.00 -0.31 15.81
CA ASP A 30 -4.70 0.18 17.14
C ASP A 30 -6.02 0.51 17.82
N ASP A 31 -5.94 0.89 19.09
CA ASP A 31 -7.12 1.15 19.90
C ASP A 31 -7.46 2.63 19.99
N VAL A 32 -6.71 3.48 19.27
CA VAL A 32 -6.84 4.93 19.41
C VAL A 32 -7.56 5.54 18.23
N ASN A 33 -7.24 5.11 17.02
CA ASN A 33 -7.76 5.75 15.82
C ASN A 33 -9.16 5.26 15.49
N THR A 34 -10.03 6.20 15.13
CA THR A 34 -11.40 5.85 14.74
C THR A 34 -11.41 5.32 13.31
N PHE A 35 -12.48 4.60 12.96
CA PHE A 35 -12.69 4.14 11.58
C PHE A 35 -12.62 5.30 10.61
N ASP A 36 -13.34 6.38 10.95
CA ASP A 36 -13.42 7.53 10.05
C ASP A 36 -12.04 8.14 9.81
N HIS A 37 -11.23 8.25 10.86
CA HIS A 37 -9.88 8.80 10.72
C HIS A 37 -9.04 7.95 9.76
N VAL A 38 -9.11 6.62 9.90
CA VAL A 38 -8.35 5.73 9.03
C VAL A 38 -8.88 5.81 7.60
N ILE A 39 -10.20 5.79 7.43
CA ILE A 39 -10.81 5.87 6.10
C ILE A 39 -10.37 7.16 5.40
N GLN A 40 -10.49 8.29 6.07
CA GLN A 40 -10.14 9.58 5.46
C GLN A 40 -8.66 9.66 5.14
N THR A 41 -7.82 9.10 5.99
CA THR A 41 -6.39 9.09 5.75
C THR A 41 -6.06 8.27 4.50
N LEU A 42 -6.65 7.09 4.35
CA LEU A 42 -6.40 6.26 3.17
C LEU A 42 -6.88 6.93 1.89
N ILE A 43 -8.01 7.63 1.95
CA ILE A 43 -8.50 8.37 0.80
C ILE A 43 -7.52 9.48 0.43
N ARG A 44 -7.11 10.26 1.42
CA ARG A 44 -6.25 11.42 1.20
C ARG A 44 -4.85 11.03 0.78
N VAL A 45 -4.24 10.09 1.48
CA VAL A 45 -2.84 9.75 1.28
C VAL A 45 -2.67 8.75 0.14
N CYS A 46 -3.42 7.66 0.18
CA CYS A 46 -3.25 6.56 -0.78
C CYS A 46 -4.16 6.68 -1.98
N LYS A 47 -5.02 7.70 -2.02
CA LYS A 47 -5.95 7.94 -3.13
C LYS A 47 -6.92 6.79 -3.33
N HIS A 48 -7.28 6.14 -2.25
CA HIS A 48 -8.31 5.10 -2.29
C HIS A 48 -9.67 5.70 -2.59
N THR A 49 -10.52 4.94 -3.24
CA THR A 49 -11.93 5.29 -3.31
C THR A 49 -12.53 5.08 -1.93
N ASN A 50 -13.75 5.60 -1.72
CA ASN A 50 -14.45 5.37 -0.46
C ASN A 50 -14.57 3.88 -0.17
N GLU A 51 -14.94 3.10 -1.18
CA GLU A 51 -15.13 1.66 -1.00
C GLU A 51 -13.82 0.98 -0.63
N GLN A 52 -12.73 1.34 -1.29
CA GLN A 52 -11.43 0.75 -0.99
C GLN A 52 -11.01 1.08 0.44
N ALA A 53 -11.16 2.34 0.83
CA ALA A 53 -10.75 2.77 2.16
C ALA A 53 -11.58 2.09 3.23
N GLU A 54 -12.87 1.94 3.00
CA GLU A 54 -13.75 1.26 3.96
C GLU A 54 -13.37 -0.21 4.08
N GLN A 55 -13.13 -0.87 2.94
CA GLN A 55 -12.74 -2.28 2.97
C GLN A 55 -11.43 -2.48 3.70
N CYS A 56 -10.43 -1.64 3.41
CA CYS A 56 -9.15 -1.75 4.11
C CYS A 56 -9.31 -1.52 5.59
N THR A 57 -10.12 -0.53 5.97
CA THR A 57 -10.32 -0.22 7.38
C THR A 57 -10.98 -1.36 8.12
N LEU A 58 -11.96 -2.02 7.48
CA LEU A 58 -12.59 -3.19 8.07
C LEU A 58 -11.59 -4.33 8.23
N ILE A 59 -10.76 -4.56 7.21
CA ILE A 59 -9.75 -5.61 7.29
C ILE A 59 -8.76 -5.31 8.41
N ILE A 60 -8.33 -4.06 8.54
CA ILE A 60 -7.43 -3.65 9.61
C ILE A 60 -8.06 -3.97 10.97
N HIS A 61 -9.34 -3.62 11.12
CA HIS A 61 -10.02 -3.82 12.40
C HIS A 61 -10.18 -5.31 12.74
N TYR A 62 -10.60 -6.12 11.76
CA TYR A 62 -10.93 -7.51 12.05
C TYR A 62 -9.75 -8.45 11.93
N LYS A 63 -8.75 -8.12 11.11
CA LYS A 63 -7.61 -9.00 10.90
C LYS A 63 -6.33 -8.45 11.50
N GLY A 64 -6.33 -7.20 11.93
CA GLY A 64 -5.20 -6.58 12.59
C GLY A 64 -4.31 -5.77 11.68
N LYS A 65 -4.38 -5.97 10.37
CA LYS A 65 -3.55 -5.23 9.42
C LYS A 65 -4.09 -5.41 8.01
N CYS A 66 -3.68 -4.50 7.13
CA CYS A 66 -4.06 -4.57 5.72
C CYS A 66 -2.99 -3.90 4.88
N THR A 67 -2.63 -4.51 3.76
CA THR A 67 -1.76 -3.88 2.77
C THR A 67 -2.59 -2.86 2.00
N VAL A 68 -2.11 -1.61 1.99
CA VAL A 68 -2.85 -0.52 1.34
C VAL A 68 -2.20 -0.05 0.05
N LYS A 69 -0.95 -0.42 -0.19
CA LYS A 69 -0.24 -0.01 -1.40
C LYS A 69 0.98 -0.88 -1.58
N ASN A 70 1.43 -1.02 -2.84
CA ASN A 70 2.63 -1.80 -3.16
C ASN A 70 3.61 -0.94 -3.92
N GLY A 71 4.88 -1.28 -3.84
CA GLY A 71 5.90 -0.60 -4.60
C GLY A 71 7.27 -0.77 -3.98
N THR A 72 8.23 -0.02 -4.49
CA THR A 72 9.57 -0.02 -3.91
C THR A 72 9.54 0.74 -2.60
N PHE A 73 10.58 0.54 -1.81
CA PHE A 73 10.70 1.24 -0.55
C PHE A 73 10.66 2.76 -0.76
N ASP A 74 11.44 3.24 -1.72
CA ASP A 74 11.50 4.68 -1.96
C ASP A 74 10.16 5.25 -2.40
N PHE A 75 9.43 4.49 -3.20
CA PHE A 75 8.10 4.91 -3.64
C PHE A 75 7.12 4.96 -2.47
N LEU A 76 7.18 3.97 -1.58
CA LEU A 76 6.21 3.84 -0.49
C LEU A 76 6.52 4.74 0.70
N ARG A 77 7.78 5.16 0.85
CA ARG A 77 8.18 5.89 2.04
C ARG A 77 7.36 7.16 2.31
N PRO A 78 7.13 8.03 1.32
CA PRO A 78 6.32 9.23 1.60
C PRO A 78 4.90 8.91 2.02
N PHE A 79 4.33 7.85 1.50
CA PHE A 79 2.98 7.44 1.92
C PHE A 79 3.00 6.93 3.36
N ARG A 80 3.99 6.10 3.70
CA ARG A 80 4.14 5.62 5.06
C ARG A 80 4.30 6.78 6.03
N ASP A 81 5.17 7.73 5.69
CA ASP A 81 5.44 8.85 6.57
C ASP A 81 4.18 9.71 6.78
N ALA A 82 3.41 9.94 5.73
CA ALA A 82 2.19 10.72 5.84
C ALA A 82 1.14 10.03 6.73
N ILE A 83 1.05 8.70 6.63
CA ILE A 83 0.11 7.95 7.46
C ILE A 83 0.57 7.97 8.92
N CYS A 84 1.86 7.75 9.15
CA CYS A 84 2.39 7.75 10.51
C CYS A 84 2.28 9.13 11.15
N GLU A 85 2.41 10.19 10.35
CA GLU A 85 2.37 11.55 10.86
C GLU A 85 1.02 11.88 11.51
N VAL A 86 -0.06 11.26 11.04
CA VAL A 86 -1.37 11.51 11.63
C VAL A 86 -1.75 10.47 12.69
N GLY A 87 -0.74 9.71 13.17
CA GLY A 87 -0.93 8.83 14.32
C GLY A 87 -1.38 7.42 14.02
N ILE A 88 -1.31 7.00 12.77
CA ILE A 88 -1.69 5.65 12.37
C ILE A 88 -0.41 4.84 12.16
N ASP A 89 -0.39 3.61 12.68
CA ASP A 89 0.80 2.75 12.56
C ASP A 89 0.86 2.14 11.16
N ALA A 90 1.96 2.39 10.48
CA ALA A 90 2.17 1.87 9.13
C ALA A 90 3.63 1.51 8.95
N LYS A 91 3.86 0.41 8.23
CA LYS A 91 5.23 -0.07 7.99
C LYS A 91 5.34 -0.59 6.56
N ILE A 92 6.55 -0.49 6.03
CA ILE A 92 6.89 -1.06 4.73
C ILE A 92 7.57 -2.39 5.00
N VAL A 93 6.97 -3.46 4.48
CA VAL A 93 7.48 -4.81 4.72
C VAL A 93 7.65 -5.59 3.44
#